data_6801c68afdd08988904ea61e6acf6f61
#
_entry.id   6801c68afdd08988904ea61e6acf6f61
#
_cell.length_a   1.000
_cell.length_b   1.000
_cell.length_c   1.000
_cell.angle_alpha   90.00
_cell.angle_beta   90.00
_cell.angle_gamma   90.00
#
_symmetry.space_group_name_H-M   'P 1'
#
loop_
_entity.id
_entity.type
_entity.pdbx_description
1 polymer ?
#
loop_
_entity_poly.entity_id
_entity_poly.type
_entity_poly.pdbx_seq_one_letter_code
_entity_poly.pdbx_strand_id
1 'polypeptide(L)'
;GYVYVNWNTDNQAPHVDSLKSLYKSIPFFMVLGENYCYGIFADNTYKTTFDFGYENTDYYFVEHEKGELDYYFMPGNDMAEVVGLYTSLTGTTPLYQRWIYGSHQSRWGYYTQDEVLDIADKFRELDIPCDVIHMDIDYMNGYRVFTFDAKKFPDVKGLSEKLADRGVKLISIIDPGVKKDEDYFMYKEGMEMDAFAHDTDGSVYENAVWPGTSVFPDFTKQSVRSWWGDKTKILLEHGISGIWNDMNEPASFNGPLPDDVQFEYGAHEKVHNIYGHFMAKATYEGLAKNDGGKRPFVLTRAAYAGSQKYCGGWTGDNHSIWAHIALSLEQVCNLSVSGLAMCGSDIGGFGSDTTPELLVRFYEAAVFVPFFRNHSAMGTRRPVSYTHLRAHET
;
A
#
# COMPACT_ATOMS: atom_id res chain seq x y z
N GLY A 1 27.36 -10.81 -4.44
CA GLY A 1 26.05 -11.19 -4.92
C GLY A 1 24.95 -10.95 -3.89
N TYR A 2 23.71 -10.96 -4.35
CA TYR A 2 22.53 -10.66 -3.53
C TYR A 2 21.46 -11.73 -3.77
N VAL A 3 20.65 -12.00 -2.73
CA VAL A 3 19.47 -12.87 -2.82
C VAL A 3 18.24 -12.05 -2.47
N TYR A 4 17.25 -12.06 -3.35
CA TYR A 4 15.93 -11.44 -3.12
C TYR A 4 14.85 -12.50 -3.17
N VAL A 5 13.85 -12.37 -2.29
CA VAL A 5 12.71 -13.28 -2.24
C VAL A 5 11.43 -12.50 -2.51
N ASN A 6 10.74 -12.85 -3.57
CA ASN A 6 9.40 -12.32 -3.86
C ASN A 6 8.36 -13.08 -3.03
N TRP A 7 8.06 -12.52 -1.89
CA TRP A 7 7.01 -12.94 -0.96
C TRP A 7 6.57 -11.72 -0.16
N ASN A 8 5.39 -11.24 -0.39
CA ASN A 8 4.88 -10.03 0.26
C ASN A 8 4.94 -10.21 1.78
N THR A 9 5.75 -9.42 2.47
CA THR A 9 6.05 -9.62 3.89
C THR A 9 5.80 -8.35 4.68
N ASP A 10 4.90 -8.41 5.65
CA ASP A 10 4.75 -7.38 6.67
C ASP A 10 5.96 -7.45 7.62
N ASN A 11 6.74 -6.39 7.65
CA ASN A 11 7.93 -6.31 8.48
C ASN A 11 7.94 -5.02 9.31
N GLN A 12 7.65 -5.17 10.60
CA GLN A 12 7.59 -4.07 11.56
C GLN A 12 8.97 -3.72 12.16
N ALA A 13 9.99 -4.55 11.94
CA ALA A 13 11.36 -4.28 12.38
C ALA A 13 12.07 -3.29 11.44
N PRO A 14 13.14 -2.61 11.87
CA PRO A 14 13.96 -1.83 10.97
C PRO A 14 14.42 -2.66 9.77
N HIS A 15 14.29 -2.11 8.57
CA HIS A 15 14.73 -2.77 7.34
C HIS A 15 16.26 -2.78 7.28
N VAL A 16 16.83 -3.96 7.28
CA VAL A 16 18.27 -4.20 7.29
C VAL A 16 18.67 -5.10 6.13
N ASP A 17 19.95 -5.10 5.75
CA ASP A 17 20.47 -5.83 4.58
C ASP A 17 20.22 -7.36 4.61
N SER A 18 19.99 -7.93 5.78
CA SER A 18 19.67 -9.35 5.92
C SER A 18 18.24 -9.72 5.52
N LEU A 19 17.34 -8.73 5.38
CA LEU A 19 15.97 -8.96 4.94
C LEU A 19 15.96 -9.22 3.44
N LYS A 20 15.36 -10.33 3.04
CA LYS A 20 15.29 -10.77 1.64
C LYS A 20 13.96 -10.42 0.96
N SER A 21 12.94 -10.08 1.73
CA SER A 21 11.60 -9.72 1.26
C SER A 21 11.00 -8.60 2.08
N LEU A 22 10.16 -7.80 1.45
CA LEU A 22 9.36 -6.74 2.04
C LEU A 22 7.93 -6.79 1.46
N TYR A 23 7.17 -5.74 1.59
CA TYR A 23 5.73 -5.63 1.33
C TYR A 23 5.28 -5.90 -0.11
N LYS A 24 6.19 -5.90 -1.09
CA LYS A 24 5.85 -5.98 -2.52
C LYS A 24 6.70 -7.00 -3.24
N SER A 25 6.07 -7.69 -4.19
CA SER A 25 6.72 -8.70 -5.04
C SER A 25 6.47 -8.35 -6.50
N ILE A 26 7.50 -7.81 -7.17
CA ILE A 26 7.48 -7.55 -8.61
C ILE A 26 8.59 -8.40 -9.23
N PRO A 27 8.27 -9.57 -9.81
CA PRO A 27 9.26 -10.52 -10.27
C PRO A 27 9.86 -10.11 -11.63
N PHE A 28 10.37 -8.88 -11.68
CA PHE A 28 11.00 -8.26 -12.84
C PHE A 28 12.35 -7.66 -12.46
N PHE A 29 13.35 -7.90 -13.26
CA PHE A 29 14.65 -7.25 -13.13
C PHE A 29 15.24 -6.91 -14.49
N MET A 30 16.20 -5.99 -14.50
CA MET A 30 16.94 -5.59 -15.68
C MET A 30 18.42 -5.87 -15.50
N VAL A 31 19.06 -6.24 -16.60
CA VAL A 31 20.53 -6.39 -16.70
C VAL A 31 21.04 -5.33 -17.66
N LEU A 32 21.99 -4.53 -17.20
CA LEU A 32 22.65 -3.48 -17.97
C LEU A 32 24.14 -3.80 -18.08
N GLY A 33 24.62 -4.02 -19.28
CA GLY A 33 26.04 -4.17 -19.60
C GLY A 33 26.53 -3.02 -20.48
N GLU A 34 27.81 -3.04 -20.86
CA GLU A 34 28.39 -1.97 -21.70
C GLU A 34 27.69 -1.80 -23.05
N ASN A 35 27.25 -2.93 -23.68
CA ASN A 35 26.68 -2.93 -25.00
C ASN A 35 25.37 -3.71 -25.11
N TYR A 36 24.71 -3.98 -23.97
CA TYR A 36 23.44 -4.69 -23.95
C TYR A 36 22.59 -4.27 -22.77
N CYS A 37 21.30 -4.31 -22.98
CA CYS A 37 20.29 -4.13 -21.93
C CYS A 37 19.16 -5.12 -22.19
N TYR A 38 18.70 -5.78 -21.14
CA TYR A 38 17.52 -6.63 -21.21
C TYR A 38 16.80 -6.71 -19.87
N GLY A 39 15.51 -7.03 -19.92
CA GLY A 39 14.69 -7.34 -18.75
C GLY A 39 14.24 -8.78 -18.76
N ILE A 40 14.00 -9.32 -17.58
CA ILE A 40 13.32 -10.60 -17.39
C ILE A 40 12.16 -10.38 -16.43
N PHE A 41 10.97 -10.74 -16.87
CA PHE A 41 9.78 -10.83 -16.05
C PHE A 41 9.43 -12.32 -15.88
N ALA A 42 9.50 -12.81 -14.64
CA ALA A 42 9.11 -14.16 -14.28
C ALA A 42 7.62 -14.19 -13.91
N ASP A 43 6.76 -14.66 -14.82
CA ASP A 43 5.31 -14.65 -14.64
C ASP A 43 4.85 -15.85 -13.79
N ASN A 44 5.20 -15.79 -12.50
CA ASN A 44 4.84 -16.82 -11.53
C ASN A 44 4.49 -16.17 -10.19
N THR A 45 3.32 -16.48 -9.66
CA THR A 45 2.78 -15.86 -8.45
C THR A 45 3.22 -16.52 -7.14
N TYR A 46 3.80 -17.72 -7.21
CA TYR A 46 4.36 -18.41 -6.06
C TYR A 46 5.61 -17.69 -5.52
N LYS A 47 6.05 -18.08 -4.37
CA LYS A 47 7.29 -17.57 -3.81
C LYS A 47 8.45 -17.84 -4.75
N THR A 48 9.19 -16.78 -5.07
CA THR A 48 10.26 -16.81 -6.05
C THR A 48 11.54 -16.23 -5.46
N THR A 49 12.62 -16.96 -5.59
CA THR A 49 13.97 -16.53 -5.20
C THR A 49 14.77 -16.11 -6.41
N PHE A 50 15.38 -14.95 -6.32
CA PHE A 50 16.36 -14.44 -7.29
C PHE A 50 17.72 -14.44 -6.63
N ASP A 51 18.67 -15.19 -7.17
CA ASP A 51 20.07 -15.15 -6.78
C ASP A 51 20.89 -14.45 -7.85
N PHE A 52 21.47 -13.31 -7.52
CA PHE A 52 22.31 -12.52 -8.40
C PHE A 52 23.79 -12.68 -8.01
N GLY A 53 24.34 -13.90 -8.20
CA GLY A 53 25.73 -14.20 -7.95
C GLY A 53 26.11 -14.33 -6.48
N TYR A 54 25.18 -14.66 -5.60
CA TYR A 54 25.44 -14.95 -4.19
C TYR A 54 25.99 -16.36 -4.01
N GLU A 55 25.34 -17.35 -4.60
CA GLU A 55 25.80 -18.74 -4.57
C GLU A 55 27.07 -18.90 -5.41
N ASN A 56 27.08 -18.33 -6.62
CA ASN A 56 28.21 -18.37 -7.54
C ASN A 56 28.27 -17.09 -8.38
N THR A 57 29.43 -16.45 -8.44
CA THR A 57 29.63 -15.18 -9.15
C THR A 57 29.50 -15.27 -10.68
N ASP A 58 29.52 -16.46 -11.24
CA ASP A 58 29.55 -16.69 -12.70
C ASP A 58 28.17 -16.76 -13.33
N TYR A 59 27.11 -16.89 -12.51
CA TYR A 59 25.73 -16.92 -12.99
C TYR A 59 24.75 -16.31 -11.99
N TYR A 60 23.55 -16.03 -12.46
CA TYR A 60 22.36 -15.79 -11.64
C TYR A 60 21.32 -16.87 -11.94
N PHE A 61 20.38 -17.10 -11.01
CA PHE A 61 19.24 -17.96 -11.24
C PHE A 61 17.96 -17.42 -10.63
N VAL A 62 16.85 -17.93 -11.14
CA VAL A 62 15.50 -17.68 -10.63
C VAL A 62 14.89 -19.03 -10.27
N GLU A 63 14.41 -19.15 -9.03
CA GLU A 63 13.80 -20.37 -8.52
C GLU A 63 12.37 -20.08 -8.05
N HIS A 64 11.40 -20.83 -8.57
CA HIS A 64 10.03 -20.81 -8.09
C HIS A 64 9.80 -22.01 -7.20
N GLU A 65 9.19 -21.80 -6.00
CA GLU A 65 8.85 -22.94 -5.12
C GLU A 65 7.86 -23.89 -5.76
N LYS A 66 6.95 -23.38 -6.60
CA LYS A 66 5.96 -24.16 -7.35
C LYS A 66 5.55 -23.44 -8.64
N GLY A 67 4.67 -24.08 -9.42
CA GLY A 67 4.13 -23.54 -10.66
C GLY A 67 4.99 -23.83 -11.88
N GLU A 68 4.72 -23.16 -12.96
CA GLU A 68 5.39 -23.34 -14.24
C GLU A 68 6.54 -22.35 -14.39
N LEU A 69 7.54 -22.71 -15.19
CA LEU A 69 8.58 -21.78 -15.62
C LEU A 69 8.04 -20.97 -16.81
N ASP A 70 7.40 -19.86 -16.51
CA ASP A 70 6.94 -18.88 -17.50
C ASP A 70 7.69 -17.56 -17.31
N TYR A 71 8.30 -17.06 -18.37
CA TYR A 71 9.02 -15.79 -18.30
C TYR A 71 9.05 -15.07 -19.63
N TYR A 72 9.17 -13.75 -19.57
CA TYR A 72 9.33 -12.87 -20.72
C TYR A 72 10.74 -12.31 -20.75
N PHE A 73 11.45 -12.55 -21.85
CA PHE A 73 12.73 -11.91 -22.14
C PHE A 73 12.49 -10.66 -22.99
N MET A 74 12.97 -9.52 -22.52
CA MET A 74 12.69 -8.18 -23.08
C MET A 74 14.02 -7.53 -23.48
N PRO A 75 14.53 -7.72 -24.70
CA PRO A 75 15.74 -7.05 -25.16
C PRO A 75 15.46 -5.59 -25.47
N GLY A 76 16.39 -4.69 -25.12
CA GLY A 76 16.32 -3.28 -25.43
C GLY A 76 17.68 -2.66 -25.67
N ASN A 77 17.69 -1.49 -26.29
CA ASN A 77 18.91 -0.71 -26.48
C ASN A 77 19.30 0.07 -25.21
N ASP A 78 18.31 0.36 -24.36
CA ASP A 78 18.49 1.03 -23.09
C ASP A 78 17.40 0.60 -22.08
N MET A 79 17.52 1.08 -20.84
CA MET A 79 16.57 0.77 -19.77
C MET A 79 15.16 1.29 -20.07
N ALA A 80 15.01 2.42 -20.75
CA ALA A 80 13.70 3.01 -21.03
C ALA A 80 12.91 2.12 -22.01
N GLU A 81 13.58 1.55 -23.03
CA GLU A 81 12.96 0.60 -23.96
C GLU A 81 12.53 -0.68 -23.24
N VAL A 82 13.38 -1.24 -22.36
CA VAL A 82 13.04 -2.43 -21.56
C VAL A 82 11.83 -2.16 -20.65
N VAL A 83 11.80 -1.03 -19.94
CA VAL A 83 10.64 -0.63 -19.12
C VAL A 83 9.41 -0.44 -20.00
N GLY A 84 9.55 0.13 -21.20
CA GLY A 84 8.48 0.27 -22.18
C GLY A 84 7.88 -1.08 -22.59
N LEU A 85 8.72 -2.09 -22.88
CA LEU A 85 8.28 -3.44 -23.19
C LEU A 85 7.57 -4.09 -22.00
N TYR A 86 8.15 -4.00 -20.81
CA TYR A 86 7.53 -4.51 -19.59
C TYR A 86 6.17 -3.88 -19.30
N THR A 87 6.08 -2.55 -19.38
CA THR A 87 4.82 -1.85 -19.12
C THR A 87 3.79 -2.00 -20.23
N SER A 88 4.21 -2.31 -21.47
CA SER A 88 3.27 -2.69 -22.53
C SER A 88 2.54 -4.00 -22.22
N LEU A 89 3.19 -4.92 -21.51
CA LEU A 89 2.60 -6.17 -21.05
C LEU A 89 1.79 -5.98 -19.75
N THR A 90 2.36 -5.29 -18.76
CA THR A 90 1.80 -5.20 -17.41
C THR A 90 0.93 -3.97 -17.17
N GLY A 91 0.97 -3.00 -18.06
CA GLY A 91 0.26 -1.73 -17.98
C GLY A 91 1.10 -0.60 -17.39
N THR A 92 0.62 0.63 -17.54
CA THR A 92 1.29 1.86 -17.12
C THR A 92 0.59 2.51 -15.92
N THR A 93 1.34 3.26 -15.13
CA THR A 93 0.79 4.14 -14.08
C THR A 93 -0.09 5.23 -14.72
N PRO A 94 -1.35 5.41 -14.29
CA PRO A 94 -2.21 6.45 -14.81
C PRO A 94 -1.75 7.84 -14.36
N LEU A 95 -2.08 8.87 -15.12
CA LEU A 95 -1.93 10.25 -14.65
C LEU A 95 -3.01 10.54 -13.62
N TYR A 96 -2.61 10.73 -12.39
CA TYR A 96 -3.53 11.03 -11.28
C TYR A 96 -4.03 12.48 -11.27
N GLN A 97 -4.96 12.80 -10.38
CA GLN A 97 -5.41 14.16 -10.13
C GLN A 97 -4.28 14.97 -9.48
N ARG A 98 -4.23 16.29 -9.76
CA ARG A 98 -3.12 17.16 -9.35
C ARG A 98 -2.82 17.13 -7.84
N TRP A 99 -3.87 17.08 -7.00
CA TRP A 99 -3.72 17.11 -5.54
C TRP A 99 -2.97 15.89 -4.97
N ILE A 100 -2.90 14.78 -5.73
CA ILE A 100 -2.19 13.55 -5.33
C ILE A 100 -0.66 13.75 -5.33
N TYR A 101 -0.17 14.69 -6.14
CA TYR A 101 1.25 15.05 -6.20
C TYR A 101 1.61 16.15 -5.17
N GLY A 102 0.68 16.54 -4.32
CA GLY A 102 0.86 17.54 -3.28
C GLY A 102 1.42 16.95 -1.98
N SER A 103 1.34 17.74 -0.91
CA SER A 103 1.82 17.35 0.41
C SER A 103 0.73 16.61 1.20
N HIS A 104 1.03 15.38 1.61
CA HIS A 104 0.14 14.52 2.38
C HIS A 104 0.59 14.44 3.84
N GLN A 105 -0.36 14.61 4.75
CA GLN A 105 -0.17 14.44 6.19
C GLN A 105 -0.95 13.23 6.68
N SER A 106 -0.28 12.37 7.42
CA SER A 106 -0.85 11.14 7.99
C SER A 106 -0.24 10.85 9.36
N ARG A 107 -0.98 10.15 10.18
CA ARG A 107 -0.50 9.54 11.42
C ARG A 107 -1.45 8.43 11.87
N TRP A 108 -0.92 7.35 12.40
CA TRP A 108 -1.67 6.42 13.23
C TRP A 108 -1.62 6.90 14.69
N GLY A 109 -2.73 7.49 15.28
CA GLY A 109 -3.98 7.85 14.62
C GLY A 109 -4.32 9.30 14.93
N TYR A 110 -5.23 9.79 14.11
CA TYR A 110 -6.04 10.97 14.46
C TYR A 110 -7.35 10.43 15.02
N TYR A 111 -7.60 10.69 16.31
CA TYR A 111 -8.65 9.98 17.04
C TYR A 111 -10.02 10.62 16.96
N THR A 112 -10.12 11.88 16.51
CA THR A 112 -11.38 12.61 16.37
C THR A 112 -11.39 13.49 15.13
N GLN A 113 -12.60 13.80 14.62
CA GLN A 113 -12.74 14.74 13.51
C GLN A 113 -12.24 16.16 13.85
N ASP A 114 -12.33 16.59 15.12
CA ASP A 114 -11.84 17.90 15.55
C ASP A 114 -10.30 17.93 15.50
N GLU A 115 -9.62 16.86 15.89
CA GLU A 115 -8.16 16.77 15.76
C GLU A 115 -7.71 16.87 14.28
N VAL A 116 -8.45 16.28 13.35
CA VAL A 116 -8.16 16.38 11.89
C VAL A 116 -8.32 17.83 11.41
N LEU A 117 -9.34 18.55 11.87
CA LEU A 117 -9.54 19.97 11.54
C LEU A 117 -8.44 20.85 12.14
N ASP A 118 -8.09 20.63 13.40
CA ASP A 118 -7.02 21.37 14.09
C ASP A 118 -5.68 21.26 13.37
N ILE A 119 -5.38 20.05 12.84
CA ILE A 119 -4.17 19.83 12.04
C ILE A 119 -4.22 20.66 10.75
N ALA A 120 -5.33 20.61 10.00
CA ALA A 120 -5.47 21.39 8.77
C ALA A 120 -5.37 22.89 9.03
N ASP A 121 -6.01 23.38 10.12
CA ASP A 121 -5.93 24.78 10.52
C ASP A 121 -4.50 25.19 10.89
N LYS A 122 -3.77 24.30 11.57
CA LYS A 122 -2.38 24.57 11.98
C LYS A 122 -1.43 24.66 10.78
N PHE A 123 -1.59 23.79 9.77
CA PHE A 123 -0.82 23.89 8.54
C PHE A 123 -1.06 25.24 7.83
N ARG A 124 -2.30 25.71 7.79
CA ARG A 124 -2.65 27.01 7.20
C ARG A 124 -2.10 28.20 8.04
N GLU A 125 -2.26 28.17 9.37
CA GLU A 125 -1.74 29.19 10.27
C GLU A 125 -0.22 29.40 10.08
N LEU A 126 0.50 28.32 9.81
CA LEU A 126 1.94 28.31 9.67
C LEU A 126 2.44 28.46 8.23
N ASP A 127 1.52 28.63 7.28
CA ASP A 127 1.80 28.73 5.84
C ASP A 127 2.63 27.54 5.31
N ILE A 128 2.31 26.32 5.80
CA ILE A 128 2.93 25.08 5.35
C ILE A 128 1.96 24.37 4.42
N PRO A 129 2.38 23.94 3.21
CA PRO A 129 1.52 23.23 2.27
C PRO A 129 0.98 21.93 2.86
N CYS A 130 -0.34 21.72 2.74
CA CYS A 130 -1.01 20.47 3.03
C CYS A 130 -2.19 20.31 2.07
N ASP A 131 -2.11 19.34 1.17
CA ASP A 131 -3.13 19.08 0.15
C ASP A 131 -4.04 17.91 0.56
N VAL A 132 -3.55 17.00 1.41
CA VAL A 132 -4.25 15.78 1.79
C VAL A 132 -4.00 15.43 3.25
N ILE A 133 -5.05 15.01 3.95
CA ILE A 133 -4.94 14.34 5.25
C ILE A 133 -5.45 12.90 5.11
N HIS A 134 -4.73 11.95 5.68
CA HIS A 134 -5.13 10.56 5.75
C HIS A 134 -5.71 10.24 7.12
N MET A 135 -6.87 9.60 7.15
CA MET A 135 -7.43 8.96 8.34
C MET A 135 -6.94 7.52 8.39
N ASP A 136 -6.24 7.17 9.46
CA ASP A 136 -5.85 5.82 9.81
C ASP A 136 -7.02 5.06 10.47
N ILE A 137 -6.85 3.81 10.92
CA ILE A 137 -7.92 2.88 11.34
C ILE A 137 -8.88 3.41 12.42
N ASP A 138 -8.50 4.43 13.20
CA ASP A 138 -9.25 4.93 14.35
C ASP A 138 -10.57 5.67 14.00
N TYR A 139 -10.80 5.99 12.71
CA TYR A 139 -12.08 6.56 12.28
C TYR A 139 -13.20 5.51 12.21
N MET A 140 -12.83 4.23 12.11
CA MET A 140 -13.77 3.12 11.93
C MET A 140 -14.48 2.77 13.26
N ASN A 141 -15.70 2.28 13.17
CA ASN A 141 -16.43 1.73 14.31
C ASN A 141 -15.83 0.37 14.73
N GLY A 142 -14.95 0.38 15.73
CA GLY A 142 -14.25 -0.81 16.21
C GLY A 142 -13.46 -1.51 15.09
N TYR A 143 -12.78 -0.73 14.26
CA TYR A 143 -11.95 -1.16 13.13
C TYR A 143 -12.68 -1.96 12.03
N ARG A 144 -14.02 -1.87 11.96
CA ARG A 144 -14.81 -2.46 10.87
C ARG A 144 -14.72 -1.60 9.62
N VAL A 145 -14.21 -2.15 8.53
CA VAL A 145 -14.07 -1.41 7.26
C VAL A 145 -15.41 -0.90 6.74
N PHE A 146 -15.40 0.21 6.02
CA PHE A 146 -16.61 0.89 5.50
C PHE A 146 -17.59 1.35 6.58
N THR A 147 -17.12 1.60 7.80
CA THR A 147 -17.92 2.17 8.89
C THR A 147 -17.22 3.39 9.49
N PHE A 148 -17.98 4.21 10.20
CA PHE A 148 -17.46 5.37 10.94
C PHE A 148 -17.86 5.27 12.42
N ASP A 149 -16.93 5.64 13.31
CA ASP A 149 -17.23 5.76 14.75
C ASP A 149 -18.04 7.04 15.00
N ALA A 150 -19.34 6.88 15.27
CA ALA A 150 -20.26 8.01 15.44
C ALA A 150 -19.96 8.92 16.65
N LYS A 151 -19.07 8.50 17.57
CA LYS A 151 -18.64 9.33 18.70
C LYS A 151 -17.42 10.17 18.36
N LYS A 152 -16.48 9.58 17.66
CA LYS A 152 -15.20 10.20 17.29
C LYS A 152 -15.32 11.01 15.99
N PHE A 153 -16.10 10.51 15.05
CA PHE A 153 -16.34 11.08 13.71
C PHE A 153 -17.85 11.17 13.42
N PRO A 154 -18.59 12.02 14.17
CA PRO A 154 -20.05 12.11 14.07
C PRO A 154 -20.55 12.67 12.73
N ASP A 155 -19.72 13.45 12.02
CA ASP A 155 -20.08 14.10 10.75
C ASP A 155 -18.87 14.14 9.80
N VAL A 156 -18.53 12.99 9.21
CA VAL A 156 -17.39 12.88 8.27
C VAL A 156 -17.65 13.68 6.99
N LYS A 157 -18.90 13.79 6.54
CA LYS A 157 -19.23 14.61 5.38
C LYS A 157 -18.96 16.09 5.64
N GLY A 158 -19.45 16.62 6.76
CA GLY A 158 -19.16 18.01 7.18
C GLY A 158 -17.67 18.24 7.45
N LEU A 159 -16.93 17.23 7.97
CA LEU A 159 -15.48 17.27 8.08
C LEU A 159 -14.84 17.45 6.69
N SER A 160 -15.22 16.63 5.72
CA SER A 160 -14.69 16.70 4.35
C SER A 160 -15.00 18.04 3.68
N GLU A 161 -16.20 18.59 3.86
CA GLU A 161 -16.59 19.91 3.34
C GLU A 161 -15.72 21.03 3.96
N LYS A 162 -15.54 21.03 5.28
CA LYS A 162 -14.66 21.99 5.97
C LYS A 162 -13.20 21.89 5.55
N LEU A 163 -12.71 20.67 5.28
CA LEU A 163 -11.37 20.47 4.76
C LEU A 163 -11.24 20.96 3.30
N ALA A 164 -12.28 20.76 2.48
CA ALA A 164 -12.32 21.27 1.12
C ALA A 164 -12.27 22.80 1.05
N ASP A 165 -12.93 23.51 2.00
CA ASP A 165 -12.84 24.97 2.14
C ASP A 165 -11.40 25.44 2.45
N ARG A 166 -10.59 24.55 3.02
CA ARG A 166 -9.16 24.75 3.29
C ARG A 166 -8.26 24.31 2.15
N GLY A 167 -8.83 23.78 1.08
CA GLY A 167 -8.08 23.19 -0.05
C GLY A 167 -7.52 21.78 0.22
N VAL A 168 -7.93 21.14 1.31
CA VAL A 168 -7.45 19.83 1.75
C VAL A 168 -8.40 18.72 1.34
N LYS A 169 -7.87 17.61 0.81
CA LYS A 169 -8.60 16.37 0.50
C LYS A 169 -8.46 15.37 1.64
N LEU A 170 -9.43 14.47 1.75
CA LEU A 170 -9.46 13.43 2.77
C LEU A 170 -9.32 12.05 2.13
N ILE A 171 -8.38 11.25 2.62
CA ILE A 171 -8.19 9.84 2.26
C ILE A 171 -8.47 8.99 3.51
N SER A 172 -9.06 7.83 3.35
CA SER A 172 -9.24 6.87 4.44
C SER A 172 -8.56 5.54 4.14
N ILE A 173 -8.02 4.92 5.21
CA ILE A 173 -7.49 3.56 5.18
C ILE A 173 -8.63 2.54 5.15
N ILE A 174 -8.42 1.41 4.49
CA ILE A 174 -9.20 0.18 4.62
C ILE A 174 -8.26 -1.03 4.62
N ASP A 175 -8.58 -2.00 5.47
CA ASP A 175 -7.86 -3.27 5.56
C ASP A 175 -8.73 -4.41 4.98
N PRO A 176 -8.15 -5.54 4.55
CA PRO A 176 -8.93 -6.65 4.01
C PRO A 176 -9.69 -7.45 5.07
N GLY A 177 -9.25 -7.44 6.33
CA GLY A 177 -9.85 -8.24 7.39
C GLY A 177 -11.26 -7.79 7.77
N VAL A 178 -12.26 -8.61 7.48
CA VAL A 178 -13.66 -8.37 7.82
C VAL A 178 -13.95 -8.99 9.18
N LYS A 179 -14.35 -8.18 10.17
CA LYS A 179 -14.68 -8.69 11.51
C LYS A 179 -15.77 -9.76 11.44
N LYS A 180 -15.54 -10.89 12.09
CA LYS A 180 -16.57 -11.91 12.34
C LYS A 180 -17.60 -11.36 13.34
N ASP A 181 -18.73 -10.91 12.84
CA ASP A 181 -19.78 -10.25 13.62
C ASP A 181 -21.11 -10.33 12.86
N GLU A 182 -22.08 -11.07 13.41
CA GLU A 182 -23.37 -11.32 12.78
C GLU A 182 -24.22 -10.07 12.58
N ASP A 183 -23.93 -8.98 13.30
CA ASP A 183 -24.61 -7.69 13.13
C ASP A 183 -23.88 -6.77 12.13
N TYR A 184 -22.73 -7.18 11.62
CA TYR A 184 -21.92 -6.39 10.69
C TYR A 184 -22.26 -6.74 9.23
N PHE A 185 -22.70 -5.75 8.47
CA PHE A 185 -23.22 -5.97 7.11
C PHE A 185 -22.19 -6.59 6.15
N MET A 186 -20.89 -6.26 6.27
CA MET A 186 -19.86 -6.86 5.43
C MET A 186 -19.69 -8.35 5.70
N TYR A 187 -19.78 -8.77 6.97
CA TYR A 187 -19.72 -10.18 7.33
C TYR A 187 -20.96 -10.94 6.85
N LYS A 188 -22.15 -10.39 7.11
CA LYS A 188 -23.42 -11.02 6.66
C LYS A 188 -23.47 -11.23 5.14
N GLU A 189 -23.28 -10.15 4.39
CA GLU A 189 -23.32 -10.20 2.93
C GLU A 189 -22.22 -11.12 2.38
N GLY A 190 -21.01 -11.06 2.96
CA GLY A 190 -19.90 -11.91 2.57
C GLY A 190 -20.15 -13.39 2.80
N MET A 191 -20.78 -13.75 3.92
CA MET A 191 -21.21 -15.14 4.19
C MET A 191 -22.30 -15.60 3.22
N GLU A 192 -23.29 -14.74 2.93
CA GLU A 192 -24.38 -15.06 2.00
C GLU A 192 -23.90 -15.34 0.56
N MET A 193 -22.82 -14.67 0.13
CA MET A 193 -22.30 -14.81 -1.24
C MET A 193 -21.02 -15.65 -1.35
N ASP A 194 -20.60 -16.31 -0.27
CA ASP A 194 -19.37 -17.10 -0.21
C ASP A 194 -18.14 -16.26 -0.61
N ALA A 195 -17.99 -15.11 0.04
CA ALA A 195 -16.96 -14.14 -0.31
C ALA A 195 -15.59 -14.41 0.31
N PHE A 196 -15.49 -15.29 1.29
CA PHE A 196 -14.29 -15.43 2.11
C PHE A 196 -13.46 -16.66 1.75
N ALA A 197 -12.17 -16.62 2.08
CA ALA A 197 -11.26 -17.75 1.96
C ALA A 197 -11.66 -18.88 2.93
N HIS A 198 -11.32 -20.12 2.59
CA HIS A 198 -11.68 -21.31 3.35
C HIS A 198 -10.46 -22.08 3.85
N ASP A 199 -10.62 -22.78 4.95
CA ASP A 199 -9.71 -23.84 5.34
C ASP A 199 -9.88 -25.08 4.45
N THR A 200 -8.95 -26.02 4.53
CA THR A 200 -8.95 -27.24 3.72
C THR A 200 -10.15 -28.16 4.00
N ASP A 201 -10.79 -28.01 5.15
CA ASP A 201 -12.03 -28.75 5.51
C ASP A 201 -13.31 -28.08 4.99
N GLY A 202 -13.17 -26.93 4.30
CA GLY A 202 -14.28 -26.17 3.74
C GLY A 202 -14.93 -25.18 4.70
N SER A 203 -14.47 -25.06 5.94
CA SER A 203 -14.90 -23.99 6.83
C SER A 203 -14.28 -22.63 6.40
N VAL A 204 -14.93 -21.52 6.74
CA VAL A 204 -14.37 -20.20 6.48
C VAL A 204 -13.11 -19.99 7.32
N TYR A 205 -12.01 -19.60 6.68
CA TYR A 205 -10.75 -19.31 7.36
C TYR A 205 -10.86 -18.09 8.27
N GLU A 206 -10.37 -18.20 9.50
CA GLU A 206 -10.39 -17.14 10.50
C GLU A 206 -8.99 -16.85 11.04
N ASN A 207 -8.66 -15.58 11.22
CA ASN A 207 -7.47 -15.13 11.93
C ASN A 207 -7.80 -13.81 12.67
N ALA A 208 -6.84 -13.22 13.37
CA ALA A 208 -7.01 -11.95 14.05
C ALA A 208 -6.30 -10.82 13.30
N VAL A 209 -7.00 -9.68 13.19
CA VAL A 209 -6.45 -8.38 12.80
C VAL A 209 -7.04 -7.30 13.72
N TRP A 210 -6.98 -6.03 13.35
CA TRP A 210 -7.39 -4.92 14.23
C TRP A 210 -8.77 -5.07 14.88
N PRO A 211 -9.85 -5.50 14.20
CA PRO A 211 -11.15 -5.69 14.86
C PRO A 211 -11.25 -6.96 15.71
N GLY A 212 -10.20 -7.76 15.83
CA GLY A 212 -10.18 -9.08 16.48
C GLY A 212 -10.39 -10.21 15.48
N THR A 213 -11.15 -11.26 15.83
CA THR A 213 -11.41 -12.37 14.92
C THR A 213 -12.05 -11.88 13.63
N SER A 214 -11.45 -12.22 12.52
CA SER A 214 -11.77 -11.71 11.19
C SER A 214 -11.68 -12.82 10.13
N VAL A 215 -12.36 -12.60 9.03
CA VAL A 215 -12.35 -13.43 7.83
C VAL A 215 -11.77 -12.61 6.67
N PHE A 216 -11.24 -13.27 5.64
CA PHE A 216 -10.48 -12.63 4.57
C PHE A 216 -11.21 -12.79 3.24
N PRO A 217 -11.62 -11.70 2.56
CA PRO A 217 -12.27 -11.78 1.26
C PRO A 217 -11.40 -12.48 0.21
N ASP A 218 -12.02 -13.35 -0.57
CA ASP A 218 -11.39 -13.96 -1.73
C ASP A 218 -11.44 -13.00 -2.94
N PHE A 219 -10.51 -12.08 -2.99
CA PHE A 219 -10.41 -11.12 -4.10
C PHE A 219 -10.08 -11.77 -5.45
N THR A 220 -9.81 -13.07 -5.51
CA THR A 220 -9.64 -13.77 -6.79
C THR A 220 -10.99 -13.95 -7.51
N LYS A 221 -12.10 -13.98 -6.76
CA LYS A 221 -13.48 -14.00 -7.30
C LYS A 221 -13.89 -12.63 -7.85
N GLN A 222 -14.34 -12.59 -9.10
CA GLN A 222 -14.83 -11.32 -9.70
C GLN A 222 -16.03 -10.74 -8.94
N SER A 223 -16.94 -11.62 -8.46
CA SER A 223 -18.10 -11.22 -7.66
C SER A 223 -17.69 -10.51 -6.36
N VAL A 224 -16.68 -11.01 -5.68
CA VAL A 224 -16.14 -10.43 -4.44
C VAL A 224 -15.49 -9.07 -4.72
N ARG A 225 -14.72 -8.95 -5.81
CA ARG A 225 -14.16 -7.64 -6.21
C ARG A 225 -15.26 -6.63 -6.50
N SER A 226 -16.31 -7.03 -7.19
CA SER A 226 -17.45 -6.15 -7.49
C SER A 226 -18.19 -5.71 -6.21
N TRP A 227 -18.46 -6.64 -5.31
CA TRP A 227 -19.08 -6.38 -4.01
C TRP A 227 -18.24 -5.42 -3.17
N TRP A 228 -16.93 -5.68 -3.03
CA TRP A 228 -16.00 -4.81 -2.31
C TRP A 228 -15.93 -3.41 -2.92
N GLY A 229 -15.83 -3.35 -4.24
CA GLY A 229 -15.81 -2.09 -4.98
C GLY A 229 -17.09 -1.27 -4.81
N ASP A 230 -18.26 -1.91 -4.74
CA ASP A 230 -19.53 -1.23 -4.49
C ASP A 230 -19.58 -0.56 -3.11
N LYS A 231 -18.88 -1.09 -2.11
CA LYS A 231 -18.81 -0.47 -0.77
C LYS A 231 -18.00 0.82 -0.74
N THR A 232 -17.14 1.09 -1.72
CA THR A 232 -16.44 2.39 -1.81
C THR A 232 -17.41 3.57 -1.88
N LYS A 233 -18.65 3.34 -2.34
CA LYS A 233 -19.72 4.34 -2.36
C LYS A 233 -19.98 4.92 -0.96
N ILE A 234 -19.92 4.11 0.10
CA ILE A 234 -20.10 4.55 1.49
C ILE A 234 -19.07 5.65 1.82
N LEU A 235 -17.81 5.45 1.45
CA LEU A 235 -16.74 6.42 1.71
C LEU A 235 -16.90 7.67 0.85
N LEU A 236 -17.21 7.51 -0.44
CA LEU A 236 -17.39 8.62 -1.37
C LEU A 236 -18.56 9.53 -0.98
N GLU A 237 -19.69 8.98 -0.49
CA GLU A 237 -20.85 9.74 -0.02
C GLU A 237 -20.53 10.61 1.21
N HIS A 238 -19.47 10.26 1.95
CA HIS A 238 -18.93 11.03 3.06
C HIS A 238 -17.76 11.96 2.66
N GLY A 239 -17.50 12.11 1.35
CA GLY A 239 -16.52 13.06 0.83
C GLY A 239 -15.08 12.56 0.82
N ILE A 240 -14.84 11.27 1.06
CA ILE A 240 -13.53 10.67 0.90
C ILE A 240 -13.10 10.74 -0.56
N SER A 241 -11.89 11.22 -0.83
CA SER A 241 -11.40 11.52 -2.19
C SER A 241 -10.46 10.47 -2.76
N GLY A 242 -9.99 9.53 -1.95
CA GLY A 242 -9.12 8.43 -2.32
C GLY A 242 -9.09 7.38 -1.19
N ILE A 243 -8.58 6.21 -1.47
CA ILE A 243 -8.56 5.09 -0.52
C ILE A 243 -7.14 4.57 -0.37
N TRP A 244 -6.77 4.25 0.88
CA TRP A 244 -5.52 3.63 1.24
C TRP A 244 -5.79 2.18 1.66
N ASN A 245 -5.25 1.22 0.90
CA ASN A 245 -5.31 -0.21 1.20
C ASN A 245 -4.08 -0.61 2.01
N ASP A 246 -4.28 -1.09 3.22
CA ASP A 246 -3.23 -1.56 4.12
C ASP A 246 -3.44 -3.03 4.51
N MET A 247 -2.48 -3.64 5.20
CA MET A 247 -2.52 -5.01 5.73
C MET A 247 -2.81 -6.09 4.67
N ASN A 248 -2.54 -5.83 3.41
CA ASN A 248 -2.99 -6.63 2.26
C ASN A 248 -1.91 -7.50 1.61
N GLU A 249 -0.92 -7.96 2.38
CA GLU A 249 0.07 -9.01 1.99
C GLU A 249 -0.57 -10.39 1.75
N PRO A 250 -1.60 -10.89 2.52
CA PRO A 250 -2.32 -10.34 3.67
C PRO A 250 -1.59 -10.55 5.01
N ALA A 251 -1.62 -9.53 5.87
CA ALA A 251 -1.08 -9.60 7.23
C ALA A 251 -2.14 -10.08 8.24
N SER A 252 -1.69 -10.74 9.31
CA SER A 252 -2.52 -11.21 10.42
C SER A 252 -1.71 -11.39 11.71
N PHE A 253 -2.39 -11.34 12.88
CA PHE A 253 -1.73 -11.22 14.18
C PHE A 253 -1.41 -12.57 14.84
N ASN A 254 -2.14 -13.63 14.50
CA ASN A 254 -1.89 -14.98 15.04
C ASN A 254 -0.99 -15.81 14.10
N GLY A 255 0.00 -15.17 13.48
CA GLY A 255 0.87 -15.75 12.47
C GLY A 255 0.34 -15.50 11.05
N PRO A 256 1.18 -15.75 10.02
CA PRO A 256 0.77 -15.60 8.62
C PRO A 256 -0.36 -16.56 8.26
N LEU A 257 -1.10 -16.25 7.21
CA LEU A 257 -2.06 -17.20 6.66
C LEU A 257 -1.33 -18.48 6.24
N PRO A 258 -1.84 -19.67 6.59
CA PRO A 258 -1.27 -20.93 6.13
C PRO A 258 -1.27 -21.04 4.60
N ASP A 259 -0.26 -21.71 4.05
CA ASP A 259 -0.06 -21.86 2.60
C ASP A 259 -1.20 -22.60 1.91
N ASP A 260 -1.92 -23.44 2.64
CA ASP A 260 -3.00 -24.30 2.16
C ASP A 260 -4.42 -23.72 2.31
N VAL A 261 -4.57 -22.49 2.82
CA VAL A 261 -5.86 -21.77 2.80
C VAL A 261 -6.37 -21.64 1.37
N GLN A 262 -7.65 -21.94 1.15
CA GLN A 262 -8.23 -22.06 -0.19
C GLN A 262 -8.91 -20.77 -0.66
N PHE A 263 -8.58 -20.37 -1.87
CA PHE A 263 -9.22 -19.32 -2.67
C PHE A 263 -9.72 -19.94 -4.00
N GLU A 264 -10.58 -19.24 -4.74
CA GLU A 264 -11.07 -19.73 -6.05
C GLU A 264 -9.91 -19.99 -7.04
N TYR A 265 -8.88 -19.14 -7.02
CA TYR A 265 -7.73 -19.26 -7.93
C TYR A 265 -6.72 -20.34 -7.52
N GLY A 266 -6.82 -20.87 -6.31
CA GLY A 266 -5.95 -21.91 -5.74
C GLY A 266 -5.61 -21.67 -4.27
N ALA A 267 -4.66 -22.43 -3.75
CA ALA A 267 -4.18 -22.29 -2.37
C ALA A 267 -3.47 -20.96 -2.13
N HIS A 268 -3.40 -20.54 -0.88
CA HIS A 268 -2.78 -19.27 -0.46
C HIS A 268 -1.35 -19.09 -0.98
N GLU A 269 -0.54 -20.13 -0.99
CA GLU A 269 0.82 -20.07 -1.54
C GLU A 269 0.89 -19.59 -3.00
N LYS A 270 -0.19 -19.79 -3.78
CA LYS A 270 -0.35 -19.28 -5.14
C LYS A 270 -0.91 -17.86 -5.18
N VAL A 271 -1.74 -17.50 -4.21
CA VAL A 271 -2.52 -16.27 -4.20
C VAL A 271 -1.83 -15.14 -3.43
N HIS A 272 -0.95 -15.48 -2.50
CA HIS A 272 -0.35 -14.56 -1.54
C HIS A 272 0.19 -13.28 -2.21
N ASN A 273 1.08 -13.39 -3.17
CA ASN A 273 1.71 -12.24 -3.80
C ASN A 273 0.74 -11.37 -4.61
N ILE A 274 -0.39 -11.93 -5.04
CA ILE A 274 -1.40 -11.22 -5.84
C ILE A 274 -2.64 -10.79 -5.05
N TYR A 275 -2.72 -11.13 -3.77
CA TYR A 275 -3.86 -10.77 -2.92
C TYR A 275 -4.05 -9.25 -2.86
N GLY A 276 -3.00 -8.50 -2.51
CA GLY A 276 -3.03 -7.04 -2.47
C GLY A 276 -3.27 -6.40 -3.85
N HIS A 277 -2.77 -7.00 -4.91
CA HIS A 277 -3.07 -6.58 -6.29
C HIS A 277 -4.58 -6.63 -6.58
N PHE A 278 -5.24 -7.73 -6.25
CA PHE A 278 -6.68 -7.88 -6.49
C PHE A 278 -7.53 -7.00 -5.57
N MET A 279 -7.11 -6.77 -4.32
CA MET A 279 -7.75 -5.78 -3.45
C MET A 279 -7.65 -4.37 -4.02
N ALA A 280 -6.45 -3.97 -4.47
CA ALA A 280 -6.25 -2.66 -5.10
C ALA A 280 -7.09 -2.50 -6.38
N LYS A 281 -7.16 -3.55 -7.21
CA LYS A 281 -8.02 -3.59 -8.39
C LYS A 281 -9.49 -3.42 -8.02
N ALA A 282 -9.99 -4.16 -7.02
CA ALA A 282 -11.38 -4.05 -6.55
C ALA A 282 -11.71 -2.64 -6.07
N THR A 283 -10.81 -2.05 -5.29
CA THR A 283 -10.97 -0.68 -4.78
C THR A 283 -10.95 0.35 -5.92
N TYR A 284 -10.02 0.22 -6.86
CA TYR A 284 -9.91 1.11 -8.02
C TYR A 284 -11.15 1.04 -8.92
N GLU A 285 -11.60 -0.17 -9.28
CA GLU A 285 -12.79 -0.38 -10.12
C GLU A 285 -14.06 0.17 -9.44
N GLY A 286 -14.15 0.01 -8.10
CA GLY A 286 -15.23 0.59 -7.31
C GLY A 286 -15.23 2.11 -7.34
N LEU A 287 -14.08 2.75 -7.12
CA LEU A 287 -13.95 4.20 -7.23
C LEU A 287 -14.27 4.70 -8.64
N ALA A 288 -13.74 4.04 -9.68
CA ALA A 288 -14.01 4.41 -11.06
C ALA A 288 -15.50 4.36 -11.41
N LYS A 289 -16.22 3.37 -10.88
CA LYS A 289 -17.68 3.21 -11.05
C LYS A 289 -18.47 4.27 -10.29
N ASN A 290 -18.07 4.61 -9.06
CA ASN A 290 -18.91 5.32 -8.10
C ASN A 290 -18.57 6.83 -7.99
N ASP A 291 -17.39 7.32 -8.45
CA ASP A 291 -16.91 8.71 -8.25
C ASP A 291 -17.21 9.65 -9.45
N GLY A 292 -18.25 9.37 -10.22
CA GLY A 292 -18.73 10.30 -11.26
C GLY A 292 -17.74 10.61 -12.37
N GLY A 293 -16.84 9.67 -12.70
CA GLY A 293 -15.87 9.79 -13.79
C GLY A 293 -14.56 10.52 -13.41
N LYS A 294 -14.34 10.82 -12.15
CA LYS A 294 -13.03 11.29 -11.68
C LYS A 294 -11.99 10.16 -11.77
N ARG A 295 -10.73 10.54 -11.94
CA ARG A 295 -9.62 9.58 -11.92
C ARG A 295 -9.42 9.06 -10.49
N PRO A 296 -9.58 7.75 -10.24
CA PRO A 296 -9.43 7.17 -8.90
C PRO A 296 -8.02 7.32 -8.35
N PHE A 297 -7.92 7.37 -7.03
CA PHE A 297 -6.64 7.20 -6.35
C PHE A 297 -6.75 6.11 -5.28
N VAL A 298 -5.94 5.09 -5.44
CA VAL A 298 -5.71 4.03 -4.46
C VAL A 298 -4.24 4.03 -4.10
N LEU A 299 -3.94 4.05 -2.82
CA LEU A 299 -2.62 3.80 -2.26
C LEU A 299 -2.61 2.37 -1.72
N THR A 300 -1.59 1.57 -2.00
CA THR A 300 -1.52 0.18 -1.52
C THR A 300 -0.20 -0.16 -0.87
N ARG A 301 -0.22 -0.97 0.21
CA ARG A 301 0.99 -1.49 0.84
C ARG A 301 1.56 -2.66 0.04
N ALA A 302 0.80 -3.71 -0.15
CA ALA A 302 1.22 -4.85 -0.96
C ALA A 302 0.87 -4.66 -2.44
N ALA A 303 1.76 -5.13 -3.31
CA ALA A 303 1.60 -5.02 -4.75
C ALA A 303 2.33 -6.17 -5.49
N TYR A 304 1.91 -6.41 -6.70
CA TYR A 304 2.49 -7.35 -7.67
C TYR A 304 2.63 -6.68 -9.04
N ALA A 305 3.28 -7.36 -10.00
CA ALA A 305 3.38 -6.88 -11.37
C ALA A 305 1.99 -6.51 -11.94
N GLY A 306 1.87 -5.33 -12.55
CA GLY A 306 0.60 -4.84 -13.09
C GLY A 306 -0.27 -4.05 -12.10
N SER A 307 0.09 -4.00 -10.81
CA SER A 307 -0.65 -3.19 -9.82
C SER A 307 -0.62 -1.70 -10.13
N GLN A 308 0.40 -1.21 -10.82
CA GLN A 308 0.55 0.19 -11.23
C GLN A 308 -0.62 0.74 -12.05
N LYS A 309 -1.43 -0.13 -12.68
CA LYS A 309 -2.66 0.26 -13.39
C LYS A 309 -3.75 0.78 -12.45
N TYR A 310 -3.72 0.33 -11.21
CA TYR A 310 -4.80 0.50 -10.25
C TYR A 310 -4.41 1.37 -9.06
N CYS A 311 -3.13 1.45 -8.72
CA CYS A 311 -2.69 2.09 -7.48
C CYS A 311 -1.31 2.72 -7.58
N GLY A 312 -1.05 3.68 -6.68
CA GLY A 312 0.27 4.02 -6.21
C GLY A 312 0.63 3.19 -4.98
N GLY A 313 1.89 3.28 -4.53
CA GLY A 313 2.37 2.53 -3.37
C GLY A 313 3.29 3.34 -2.48
N TRP A 314 3.60 2.80 -1.31
CA TRP A 314 4.70 3.30 -0.48
C TRP A 314 5.57 2.13 -0.02
N THR A 315 6.75 2.41 0.50
CA THR A 315 7.74 1.37 0.82
C THR A 315 7.40 0.53 2.06
N GLY A 316 6.21 0.77 2.68
CA GLY A 316 5.79 0.12 3.93
C GLY A 316 6.35 0.82 5.17
N ASP A 317 6.40 0.10 6.29
CA ASP A 317 6.70 0.61 7.62
C ASP A 317 8.20 0.83 7.84
N ASN A 318 8.75 1.89 7.25
CA ASN A 318 10.13 2.29 7.49
C ASN A 318 10.30 2.90 8.89
N HIS A 319 11.53 3.09 9.33
CA HIS A 319 11.86 3.67 10.65
C HIS A 319 12.53 5.05 10.52
N SER A 320 12.43 5.83 11.60
CA SER A 320 13.09 7.14 11.77
C SER A 320 14.58 6.97 12.03
N ILE A 321 15.33 6.47 11.04
CA ILE A 321 16.78 6.28 11.10
C ILE A 321 17.45 6.74 9.80
N TRP A 322 18.69 7.20 9.89
CA TRP A 322 19.44 7.75 8.75
C TRP A 322 19.58 6.78 7.58
N ALA A 323 19.83 5.49 7.88
CA ALA A 323 19.95 4.45 6.85
C ALA A 323 18.68 4.34 5.97
N HIS A 324 17.51 4.62 6.53
CA HIS A 324 16.25 4.51 5.79
C HIS A 324 16.01 5.67 4.82
N ILE A 325 16.75 6.79 4.90
CA ILE A 325 16.71 7.81 3.85
C ILE A 325 17.34 7.24 2.56
N ALA A 326 18.54 6.67 2.65
CA ALA A 326 19.20 6.04 1.50
C ALA A 326 18.37 4.87 0.94
N LEU A 327 17.95 3.95 1.81
CA LEU A 327 17.12 2.81 1.43
C LEU A 327 15.82 3.23 0.74
N SER A 328 15.17 4.29 1.20
CA SER A 328 13.94 4.81 0.59
C SER A 328 14.16 5.26 -0.85
N LEU A 329 15.25 5.95 -1.14
CA LEU A 329 15.59 6.38 -2.51
C LEU A 329 15.87 5.18 -3.41
N GLU A 330 16.63 4.20 -2.93
CA GLU A 330 16.92 2.96 -3.66
C GLU A 330 15.63 2.17 -3.97
N GLN A 331 14.76 2.00 -2.98
CA GLN A 331 13.47 1.32 -3.16
C GLN A 331 12.55 2.05 -4.14
N VAL A 332 12.45 3.38 -4.06
CA VAL A 332 11.61 4.17 -4.97
C VAL A 332 12.15 4.09 -6.41
N CYS A 333 13.47 4.16 -6.61
CA CYS A 333 14.07 3.97 -7.92
C CYS A 333 13.74 2.58 -8.49
N ASN A 334 13.92 1.53 -7.69
CA ASN A 334 13.62 0.15 -8.11
C ASN A 334 12.14 -0.05 -8.43
N LEU A 335 11.23 0.47 -7.61
CA LEU A 335 9.79 0.40 -7.86
C LEU A 335 9.42 1.15 -9.16
N SER A 336 10.02 2.32 -9.40
CA SER A 336 9.76 3.11 -10.61
C SER A 336 10.14 2.35 -11.89
N VAL A 337 11.34 1.77 -11.94
CA VAL A 337 11.79 0.99 -13.11
C VAL A 337 11.07 -0.36 -13.22
N SER A 338 10.43 -0.82 -12.16
CA SER A 338 9.54 -2.00 -12.16
C SER A 338 8.07 -1.64 -12.45
N GLY A 339 7.79 -0.44 -12.96
CA GLY A 339 6.48 0.01 -13.40
C GLY A 339 5.64 0.73 -12.36
N LEU A 340 5.93 0.61 -11.06
CA LEU A 340 5.19 1.29 -9.99
C LEU A 340 5.78 2.71 -9.75
N ALA A 341 5.61 3.59 -10.73
CA ALA A 341 6.20 4.92 -10.72
C ALA A 341 5.61 5.86 -9.66
N MET A 342 4.31 5.74 -9.33
CA MET A 342 3.68 6.52 -8.26
C MET A 342 3.95 5.85 -6.91
N CYS A 343 5.11 6.14 -6.33
CA CYS A 343 5.53 5.57 -5.06
C CYS A 343 6.33 6.57 -4.21
N GLY A 344 6.45 6.28 -2.93
CA GLY A 344 7.21 7.05 -1.95
C GLY A 344 7.51 6.24 -0.70
N SER A 345 8.11 6.85 0.28
CA SER A 345 8.29 6.30 1.63
C SER A 345 7.60 7.19 2.66
N ASP A 346 7.39 6.68 3.87
CA ASP A 346 6.90 7.51 4.95
C ASP A 346 7.99 8.52 5.36
N ILE A 347 7.72 9.81 5.09
CA ILE A 347 8.64 10.91 5.39
C ILE A 347 8.75 11.05 6.90
N GLY A 348 9.97 11.02 7.40
CA GLY A 348 10.27 11.05 8.83
C GLY A 348 10.35 9.68 9.48
N GLY A 349 9.93 8.63 8.77
CA GLY A 349 9.84 7.25 9.26
C GLY A 349 8.55 6.96 10.01
N PHE A 350 7.97 5.77 9.76
CA PHE A 350 6.77 5.30 10.45
C PHE A 350 7.08 4.89 11.89
N GLY A 351 8.03 3.96 12.06
CA GLY A 351 8.48 3.49 13.37
C GLY A 351 9.55 4.39 14.00
N SER A 352 9.66 4.36 15.31
CA SER A 352 10.62 5.12 16.11
C SER A 352 10.39 6.65 16.12
N ASP A 353 11.07 7.34 17.04
CA ASP A 353 10.99 8.79 17.16
C ASP A 353 11.93 9.47 16.17
N THR A 354 11.41 10.40 15.37
CA THR A 354 12.25 11.24 14.53
C THR A 354 12.87 12.40 15.31
N THR A 355 14.00 12.90 14.81
CA THR A 355 14.57 14.19 15.26
C THR A 355 14.25 15.29 14.25
N PRO A 356 14.32 16.59 14.62
CA PRO A 356 14.10 17.68 13.69
C PRO A 356 15.02 17.61 12.46
N GLU A 357 16.32 17.34 12.67
CA GLU A 357 17.30 17.23 11.59
C GLU A 357 16.96 16.06 10.66
N LEU A 358 16.70 14.88 11.19
CA LEU A 358 16.35 13.71 10.40
C LEU A 358 15.08 13.94 9.58
N LEU A 359 14.05 14.58 10.17
CA LEU A 359 12.82 14.92 9.46
C LEU A 359 13.09 15.87 8.28
N VAL A 360 13.90 16.91 8.48
CA VAL A 360 14.28 17.83 7.40
C VAL A 360 14.97 17.08 6.26
N ARG A 361 15.90 16.18 6.56
CA ARG A 361 16.59 15.37 5.54
C ARG A 361 15.66 14.41 4.79
N PHE A 362 14.68 13.81 5.49
CA PHE A 362 13.63 13.04 4.82
C PHE A 362 12.83 13.90 3.85
N TYR A 363 12.45 15.13 4.25
CA TYR A 363 11.74 16.06 3.37
C TYR A 363 12.59 16.47 2.16
N GLU A 364 13.86 16.80 2.35
CA GLU A 364 14.78 17.16 1.26
C GLU A 364 14.91 16.03 0.23
N ALA A 365 15.00 14.78 0.67
CA ALA A 365 15.01 13.62 -0.22
C ALA A 365 13.66 13.42 -0.92
N ALA A 366 12.57 13.60 -0.20
CA ALA A 366 11.21 13.31 -0.67
C ALA A 366 10.71 14.30 -1.74
N VAL A 367 11.25 15.51 -1.86
CA VAL A 367 10.83 16.47 -2.91
C VAL A 367 11.07 15.96 -4.34
N PHE A 368 11.89 14.93 -4.50
CA PHE A 368 12.17 14.28 -5.78
C PHE A 368 11.32 13.03 -6.01
N VAL A 369 10.42 12.70 -5.08
CA VAL A 369 9.64 11.45 -5.07
C VAL A 369 8.18 11.74 -5.40
N PRO A 370 7.52 10.97 -6.28
CA PRO A 370 6.16 11.28 -6.74
C PRO A 370 5.09 11.24 -5.66
N PHE A 371 5.20 10.35 -4.67
CA PHE A 371 4.28 10.27 -3.54
C PHE A 371 4.93 10.85 -2.28
N PHE A 372 4.42 12.00 -1.84
CA PHE A 372 5.01 12.83 -0.78
C PHE A 372 4.11 12.82 0.47
N ARG A 373 4.32 11.85 1.37
CA ARG A 373 3.50 11.67 2.58
C ARG A 373 4.36 11.59 3.84
N ASN A 374 4.11 12.48 4.80
CA ASN A 374 4.55 12.29 6.19
C ASN A 374 3.60 11.30 6.88
N HIS A 375 4.12 10.26 7.50
CA HIS A 375 3.34 9.28 8.27
C HIS A 375 4.15 8.72 9.42
N SER A 376 3.49 8.44 10.56
CA SER A 376 4.16 7.94 11.76
C SER A 376 3.24 7.08 12.61
N ALA A 377 3.82 6.13 13.34
CA ALA A 377 3.11 5.19 14.20
C ALA A 377 2.55 5.84 15.48
N MET A 378 1.56 5.19 16.05
CA MET A 378 1.06 5.46 17.39
C MET A 378 2.21 5.32 18.42
N GLY A 379 2.19 6.16 19.44
CA GLY A 379 3.21 6.13 20.51
C GLY A 379 4.53 6.82 20.18
N THR A 380 4.80 7.10 18.90
CA THR A 380 5.98 7.87 18.51
C THR A 380 5.77 9.37 18.78
N ARG A 381 6.89 10.12 18.93
CA ARG A 381 6.84 11.59 19.01
C ARG A 381 6.16 12.09 17.74
N ARG A 382 5.17 12.98 17.91
CA ARG A 382 4.42 13.53 16.74
C ARG A 382 5.36 14.25 15.78
N PRO A 383 5.78 13.69 14.66
CA PRO A 383 6.54 14.39 13.64
C PRO A 383 5.57 15.12 12.72
N VAL A 384 4.80 16.04 13.27
CA VAL A 384 4.06 16.95 12.42
C VAL A 384 5.07 17.97 11.92
N SER A 385 5.17 18.15 10.62
CA SER A 385 6.16 19.03 9.98
C SER A 385 6.24 20.41 10.63
N TYR A 386 5.15 20.96 11.10
CA TYR A 386 5.11 22.26 11.77
C TYR A 386 5.74 22.26 13.17
N THR A 387 5.81 21.14 13.89
CA THR A 387 6.44 21.12 15.23
C THR A 387 7.96 21.08 15.17
N HIS A 388 8.53 20.70 14.05
CA HIS A 388 9.95 20.52 13.89
C HIS A 388 10.61 21.57 12.97
N LEU A 389 9.93 22.03 11.92
CA LEU A 389 10.52 22.98 10.97
C LEU A 389 10.69 24.39 11.58
N ARG A 390 9.81 24.83 12.50
CA ARG A 390 9.99 26.13 13.17
C ARG A 390 11.02 26.16 14.31
N ALA A 391 11.42 25.02 14.85
CA ALA A 391 12.44 24.98 15.89
C ALA A 391 13.84 25.44 15.41
N HIS A 392 14.04 25.58 14.11
CA HIS A 392 15.28 26.04 13.50
C HIS A 392 15.27 27.50 13.05
N GLU A 393 14.12 28.19 13.07
CA GLU A 393 14.04 29.64 12.75
C GLU A 393 14.31 30.54 13.97
N THR A 394 14.47 29.99 15.16
CA THR A 394 14.84 30.68 16.39
C THR A 394 16.22 30.21 16.89
#